data_e70a4cc2c2d15c7ea07fa6d771cef45b
#
_entry.id   e70a4cc2c2d15c7ea07fa6d771cef45b
#
_cell.length_a   1.000
_cell.length_b   1.000
_cell.length_c   1.000
_cell.angle_alpha   90.00
_cell.angle_beta   90.00
_cell.angle_gamma   90.00
#
_symmetry.space_group_name_H-M   'P 1'
#
loop_
_entity.id
_entity.type
_entity.pdbx_description
1 polymer ?
#
loop_
_entity_poly.entity_id
_entity_poly.type
_entity_poly.pdbx_seq_one_letter_code
_entity_poly.pdbx_strand_id
1 'polypeptide(L)'
;EELAQISACLQNPDCRLLTIVGAGGMGKTRLALQGAEQAHRRQLFLHGAFFVPLVGVDSRTLLVTAVAAACGLQFSGSQNPAAQLFAFLRDRELLLVLDNFEHLLDEAIWLVQLLQQAPGIKLLLTSREPLHVQWETTLVLDGLALPPPAISPAAAAQYSAVQLFASRARAAQPAFALTAETLTPVAHLCRLVDGMPLALELAAASLRHYTCAELAAAISHNVDVLAANYRDIPPRHRSLRAVFEHAWGLLNPAEQVLFAALSVFTGSFDLAAAEK
;
A
#
# COMPACT_ATOMS: atom_id res chain seq x y z
N GLU A 1 2.54 -11.79 -8.78
CA GLU A 1 2.20 -12.81 -7.78
C GLU A 1 1.03 -12.33 -6.92
N GLU A 2 1.12 -11.19 -6.27
CA GLU A 2 0.14 -10.62 -5.34
C GLU A 2 -1.23 -10.38 -6.02
N LEU A 3 -1.26 -9.91 -7.27
CA LEU A 3 -2.52 -9.77 -8.02
C LEU A 3 -3.22 -11.12 -8.26
N ALA A 4 -2.45 -12.20 -8.43
CA ALA A 4 -3.03 -13.53 -8.57
C ALA A 4 -3.62 -14.03 -7.24
N GLN A 5 -2.96 -13.73 -6.11
CA GLN A 5 -3.47 -14.02 -4.77
C GLN A 5 -4.75 -13.24 -4.47
N ILE A 6 -4.79 -11.93 -4.77
CA ILE A 6 -6.01 -11.13 -4.64
C ILE A 6 -7.14 -11.71 -5.50
N SER A 7 -6.84 -12.03 -6.77
CA SER A 7 -7.85 -12.63 -7.66
C SER A 7 -8.39 -13.95 -7.14
N ALA A 8 -7.54 -14.81 -6.59
CA ALA A 8 -7.94 -16.08 -5.97
C ALA A 8 -8.83 -15.86 -4.74
N CYS A 9 -8.44 -14.95 -3.84
CA CYS A 9 -9.25 -14.59 -2.66
C CYS A 9 -10.61 -14.01 -3.06
N LEU A 10 -10.65 -13.09 -4.05
CA LEU A 10 -11.92 -12.50 -4.48
C LEU A 10 -12.87 -13.50 -5.16
N GLN A 11 -12.35 -14.59 -5.74
CA GLN A 11 -13.15 -15.68 -6.31
C GLN A 11 -13.54 -16.72 -5.27
N ASN A 12 -12.80 -16.87 -4.17
CA ASN A 12 -13.11 -17.83 -3.12
C ASN A 12 -14.31 -17.33 -2.27
N PRO A 13 -15.44 -18.05 -2.19
CA PRO A 13 -16.60 -17.63 -1.39
C PRO A 13 -16.29 -17.50 0.10
N ASP A 14 -15.32 -18.25 0.61
CA ASP A 14 -14.94 -18.22 2.03
C ASP A 14 -14.06 -17.01 2.38
N CYS A 15 -13.37 -16.40 1.41
CA CYS A 15 -12.59 -15.19 1.61
C CYS A 15 -13.47 -13.96 1.40
N ARG A 16 -14.03 -13.42 2.47
CA ARG A 16 -14.93 -12.27 2.42
C ARG A 16 -14.29 -10.95 2.89
N LEU A 17 -13.18 -11.04 3.59
CA LEU A 17 -12.40 -9.92 4.10
C LEU A 17 -10.92 -10.15 3.78
N LEU A 18 -10.39 -9.39 2.84
CA LEU A 18 -8.98 -9.43 2.46
C LEU A 18 -8.31 -8.09 2.83
N THR A 19 -7.30 -8.14 3.68
CA THR A 19 -6.51 -6.96 4.06
C THR A 19 -5.12 -7.04 3.44
N ILE A 20 -4.77 -6.04 2.62
CA ILE A 20 -3.42 -5.84 2.12
C ILE A 20 -2.65 -5.03 3.17
N VAL A 21 -1.68 -5.67 3.80
CA VAL A 21 -0.88 -5.09 4.89
C VAL A 21 0.52 -4.76 4.39
N GLY A 22 1.09 -3.66 4.87
CA GLY A 22 2.47 -3.27 4.57
C GLY A 22 2.77 -1.82 4.92
N ALA A 23 4.03 -1.46 4.93
CA ALA A 23 4.48 -0.11 5.25
C ALA A 23 3.94 0.95 4.27
N GLY A 24 4.03 2.23 4.64
CA GLY A 24 3.71 3.35 3.75
C GLY A 24 4.61 3.32 2.51
N GLY A 25 4.06 3.63 1.34
CA GLY A 25 4.85 3.64 0.10
C GLY A 25 5.06 2.30 -0.60
N MET A 26 4.56 1.18 -0.03
CA MET A 26 4.66 -0.17 -0.63
C MET A 26 3.71 -0.42 -1.81
N GLY A 27 2.81 0.51 -2.11
CA GLY A 27 1.92 0.36 -3.27
C GLY A 27 0.60 -0.35 -2.98
N LYS A 28 0.18 -0.52 -1.71
CA LYS A 28 -1.06 -1.18 -1.30
C LYS A 28 -2.29 -0.70 -2.04
N THR A 29 -2.52 0.61 -2.04
CA THR A 29 -3.65 1.25 -2.75
C THR A 29 -3.65 0.91 -4.23
N ARG A 30 -2.49 0.98 -4.88
CA ARG A 30 -2.35 0.67 -6.30
C ARG A 30 -2.68 -0.79 -6.59
N LEU A 31 -2.19 -1.70 -5.74
CA LEU A 31 -2.45 -3.13 -5.85
C LEU A 31 -3.94 -3.44 -5.63
N ALA A 32 -4.58 -2.81 -4.62
CA ALA A 32 -6.01 -2.96 -4.35
C ALA A 32 -6.86 -2.48 -5.54
N LEU A 33 -6.54 -1.31 -6.11
CA LEU A 33 -7.24 -0.77 -7.28
C LEU A 33 -7.09 -1.68 -8.51
N GLN A 34 -5.88 -2.22 -8.77
CA GLN A 34 -5.68 -3.17 -9.87
C GLN A 34 -6.45 -4.48 -9.65
N GLY A 35 -6.48 -4.99 -8.42
CA GLY A 35 -7.27 -6.17 -8.06
C GLY A 35 -8.76 -5.95 -8.29
N ALA A 36 -9.28 -4.80 -7.84
CA ALA A 36 -10.68 -4.41 -8.03
C ALA A 36 -11.03 -4.21 -9.52
N GLU A 37 -10.14 -3.58 -10.29
CA GLU A 37 -10.34 -3.41 -11.74
C GLU A 37 -10.38 -4.76 -12.47
N GLN A 38 -9.50 -5.70 -12.11
CA GLN A 38 -9.56 -7.06 -12.68
C GLN A 38 -10.85 -7.79 -12.31
N ALA A 39 -11.30 -7.67 -11.05
CA ALA A 39 -12.55 -8.24 -10.59
C ALA A 39 -13.76 -7.65 -11.36
N HIS A 40 -13.76 -6.34 -11.56
CA HIS A 40 -14.79 -5.64 -12.35
C HIS A 40 -14.79 -6.09 -13.80
N ARG A 41 -13.64 -6.13 -14.47
CA ARG A 41 -13.52 -6.61 -15.88
C ARG A 41 -13.99 -8.06 -16.06
N ARG A 42 -13.80 -8.89 -15.03
CA ARG A 42 -14.27 -10.30 -15.02
C ARG A 42 -15.71 -10.44 -14.56
N GLN A 43 -16.39 -9.34 -14.22
CA GLN A 43 -17.77 -9.32 -13.73
C GLN A 43 -17.99 -10.24 -12.52
N LEU A 44 -17.01 -10.30 -11.59
CA LEU A 44 -17.09 -11.15 -10.40
C LEU A 44 -18.18 -10.71 -9.40
N PHE A 45 -18.62 -9.45 -9.49
CA PHE A 45 -19.62 -8.87 -8.61
C PHE A 45 -20.73 -8.23 -9.43
N LEU A 46 -21.95 -8.70 -9.26
CA LEU A 46 -23.13 -8.25 -10.04
C LEU A 46 -23.36 -6.74 -9.93
N HIS A 47 -23.11 -6.17 -8.74
CA HIS A 47 -23.34 -4.76 -8.46
C HIS A 47 -22.04 -3.92 -8.50
N GLY A 48 -20.92 -4.52 -8.96
CA GLY A 48 -19.67 -3.82 -9.22
C GLY A 48 -18.71 -3.73 -8.05
N ALA A 49 -17.70 -2.86 -8.20
CA ALA A 49 -16.68 -2.59 -7.20
C ALA A 49 -16.64 -1.09 -6.89
N PHE A 50 -16.56 -0.73 -5.61
CA PHE A 50 -16.61 0.65 -5.14
C PHE A 50 -15.38 0.97 -4.31
N PHE A 51 -14.71 2.07 -4.65
CA PHE A 51 -13.54 2.56 -3.95
C PHE A 51 -13.96 3.61 -2.91
N VAL A 52 -13.52 3.42 -1.67
CA VAL A 52 -13.83 4.27 -0.53
C VAL A 52 -12.51 4.75 0.08
N PRO A 53 -12.05 5.98 -0.25
CA PRO A 53 -10.88 6.56 0.38
C PRO A 53 -11.23 6.99 1.82
N LEU A 54 -10.48 6.50 2.79
CA LEU A 54 -10.75 6.75 4.22
C LEU A 54 -9.83 7.82 4.82
N VAL A 55 -9.00 8.46 4.04
CA VAL A 55 -8.17 9.58 4.51
C VAL A 55 -9.06 10.70 5.03
N GLY A 56 -8.91 11.05 6.33
CA GLY A 56 -9.74 12.06 7.00
C GLY A 56 -11.09 11.55 7.53
N VAL A 57 -11.32 10.23 7.48
CA VAL A 57 -12.46 9.57 8.14
C VAL A 57 -11.97 9.08 9.51
N ASP A 58 -12.44 9.67 10.59
CA ASP A 58 -11.95 9.43 11.96
C ASP A 58 -12.99 8.80 12.90
N SER A 59 -14.16 8.43 12.38
CA SER A 59 -15.25 7.92 13.19
C SER A 59 -16.16 6.98 12.40
N ARG A 60 -16.86 6.11 13.12
CA ARG A 60 -17.87 5.21 12.55
C ARG A 60 -18.93 5.95 11.72
N THR A 61 -19.37 7.09 12.19
CA THR A 61 -20.39 7.89 11.47
C THR A 61 -19.88 8.34 10.11
N LEU A 62 -18.63 8.82 10.04
CA LEU A 62 -18.02 9.22 8.79
C LEU A 62 -17.71 8.00 7.90
N LEU A 63 -17.30 6.86 8.48
CA LEU A 63 -17.10 5.62 7.74
C LEU A 63 -18.39 5.16 7.05
N VAL A 64 -19.51 5.11 7.79
CA VAL A 64 -20.84 4.78 7.24
C VAL A 64 -21.22 5.73 6.11
N THR A 65 -20.97 7.03 6.30
CA THR A 65 -21.27 8.05 5.29
C THR A 65 -20.39 7.91 4.04
N ALA A 66 -19.10 7.63 4.21
CA ALA A 66 -18.17 7.43 3.10
C ALA A 66 -18.55 6.19 2.26
N VAL A 67 -18.89 5.08 2.91
CA VAL A 67 -19.33 3.86 2.20
C VAL A 67 -20.64 4.11 1.48
N ALA A 68 -21.63 4.76 2.11
CA ALA A 68 -22.91 5.10 1.50
C ALA A 68 -22.72 6.00 0.27
N ALA A 69 -21.92 7.05 0.39
CA ALA A 69 -21.62 7.97 -0.70
C ALA A 69 -20.96 7.27 -1.88
N ALA A 70 -19.98 6.40 -1.63
CA ALA A 70 -19.33 5.61 -2.68
C ALA A 70 -20.29 4.70 -3.42
N CYS A 71 -21.27 4.11 -2.69
CA CYS A 71 -22.31 3.25 -3.28
C CYS A 71 -23.50 4.02 -3.90
N GLY A 72 -23.49 5.36 -3.83
CA GLY A 72 -24.60 6.21 -4.34
C GLY A 72 -25.85 6.19 -3.46
N LEU A 73 -25.75 5.74 -2.18
CA LEU A 73 -26.84 5.75 -1.25
C LEU A 73 -27.00 7.14 -0.61
N GLN A 74 -28.19 7.70 -0.71
CA GLN A 74 -28.60 8.88 0.04
C GLN A 74 -29.48 8.50 1.22
N PHE A 75 -29.08 8.94 2.39
CA PHE A 75 -29.88 8.70 3.62
C PHE A 75 -31.16 9.53 3.59
N SER A 76 -32.27 8.95 4.06
CA SER A 76 -33.57 9.60 4.09
C SER A 76 -34.28 9.38 5.44
N GLY A 77 -35.06 10.38 5.87
CA GLY A 77 -35.84 10.31 7.10
C GLY A 77 -34.99 10.32 8.38
N SER A 78 -35.56 9.86 9.48
CA SER A 78 -34.97 9.85 10.81
C SER A 78 -34.35 8.49 11.21
N GLN A 79 -34.28 7.54 10.30
CA GLN A 79 -33.71 6.21 10.58
C GLN A 79 -32.18 6.29 10.72
N ASN A 80 -31.62 5.39 11.53
CA ASN A 80 -30.18 5.28 11.74
C ASN A 80 -29.46 5.05 10.40
N PRO A 81 -28.46 5.88 10.01
CA PRO A 81 -27.71 5.74 8.77
C PRO A 81 -27.05 4.38 8.57
N ALA A 82 -26.51 3.77 9.64
CA ALA A 82 -25.90 2.44 9.55
C ALA A 82 -26.94 1.36 9.23
N ALA A 83 -28.16 1.46 9.80
CA ALA A 83 -29.24 0.53 9.49
C ALA A 83 -29.71 0.66 8.03
N GLN A 84 -29.79 1.89 7.51
CA GLN A 84 -30.12 2.13 6.10
C GLN A 84 -29.04 1.55 5.17
N LEU A 85 -27.76 1.73 5.50
CA LEU A 85 -26.66 1.17 4.74
C LEU A 85 -26.70 -0.36 4.75
N PHE A 86 -26.90 -1.00 5.90
CA PHE A 86 -27.03 -2.46 6.00
C PHE A 86 -28.21 -2.99 5.17
N ALA A 87 -29.37 -2.34 5.25
CA ALA A 87 -30.53 -2.71 4.46
C ALA A 87 -30.25 -2.57 2.94
N PHE A 88 -29.56 -1.51 2.53
CA PHE A 88 -29.17 -1.29 1.15
C PHE A 88 -28.19 -2.36 0.63
N LEU A 89 -27.24 -2.78 1.45
CA LEU A 89 -26.18 -3.73 1.06
C LEU A 89 -26.62 -5.20 1.16
N ARG A 90 -27.67 -5.53 1.91
CA ARG A 90 -28.09 -6.90 2.22
C ARG A 90 -28.25 -7.80 0.99
N ASP A 91 -28.90 -7.28 -0.05
CA ASP A 91 -29.25 -8.04 -1.24
C ASP A 91 -28.31 -7.72 -2.42
N ARG A 92 -27.13 -7.19 -2.13
CA ARG A 92 -26.14 -6.79 -3.15
C ARG A 92 -24.92 -7.69 -3.14
N GLU A 93 -24.42 -7.95 -4.35
CA GLU A 93 -23.16 -8.64 -4.59
C GLU A 93 -22.15 -7.62 -5.12
N LEU A 94 -21.32 -7.05 -4.24
CA LEU A 94 -20.37 -6.01 -4.62
C LEU A 94 -19.06 -6.12 -3.82
N LEU A 95 -18.01 -5.51 -4.36
CA LEU A 95 -16.72 -5.35 -3.71
C LEU A 95 -16.60 -3.92 -3.16
N LEU A 96 -16.33 -3.79 -1.85
CA LEU A 96 -15.91 -2.53 -1.25
C LEU A 96 -14.39 -2.53 -1.10
N VAL A 97 -13.72 -1.55 -1.68
CA VAL A 97 -12.29 -1.31 -1.50
C VAL A 97 -12.14 -0.17 -0.51
N LEU A 98 -11.75 -0.48 0.73
CA LEU A 98 -11.56 0.47 1.82
C LEU A 98 -10.07 0.82 1.92
N ASP A 99 -9.69 2.02 1.51
CA ASP A 99 -8.28 2.41 1.44
C ASP A 99 -7.85 3.25 2.65
N ASN A 100 -6.70 2.87 3.25
CA ASN A 100 -6.10 3.56 4.39
C ASN A 100 -6.89 3.35 5.69
N PHE A 101 -7.12 2.10 6.08
CA PHE A 101 -7.97 1.74 7.23
C PHE A 101 -7.21 1.78 8.57
N GLU A 102 -5.89 1.91 8.60
CA GLU A 102 -5.03 1.81 9.79
C GLU A 102 -5.42 2.70 10.98
N HIS A 103 -6.12 3.80 10.74
CA HIS A 103 -6.58 4.72 11.80
C HIS A 103 -8.02 4.43 12.27
N LEU A 104 -8.64 3.40 11.73
CA LEU A 104 -10.02 2.97 12.02
C LEU A 104 -10.07 1.53 12.57
N LEU A 105 -8.98 1.01 13.14
CA LEU A 105 -8.91 -0.37 13.62
C LEU A 105 -9.94 -0.70 14.68
N ASP A 106 -10.30 0.28 15.52
CA ASP A 106 -11.39 0.14 16.51
C ASP A 106 -12.76 -0.14 15.86
N GLU A 107 -12.90 0.19 14.57
CA GLU A 107 -14.12 -0.05 13.79
C GLU A 107 -14.13 -1.42 13.07
N ALA A 108 -13.10 -2.26 13.24
CA ALA A 108 -13.01 -3.58 12.61
C ALA A 108 -14.23 -4.47 12.93
N ILE A 109 -14.75 -4.38 14.15
CA ILE A 109 -15.96 -5.13 14.56
C ILE A 109 -17.20 -4.69 13.77
N TRP A 110 -17.29 -3.41 13.39
CA TRP A 110 -18.39 -2.94 12.54
C TRP A 110 -18.30 -3.55 11.12
N LEU A 111 -17.10 -3.76 10.57
CA LEU A 111 -16.93 -4.47 9.29
C LEU A 111 -17.40 -5.93 9.38
N VAL A 112 -17.13 -6.60 10.51
CA VAL A 112 -17.62 -7.96 10.74
C VAL A 112 -19.16 -7.97 10.77
N GLN A 113 -19.80 -7.01 11.46
CA GLN A 113 -21.25 -6.86 11.48
C GLN A 113 -21.83 -6.61 10.08
N LEU A 114 -21.15 -5.78 9.26
CA LEU A 114 -21.53 -5.53 7.88
C LEU A 114 -21.53 -6.82 7.07
N LEU A 115 -20.46 -7.61 7.16
CA LEU A 115 -20.35 -8.89 6.46
C LEU A 115 -21.40 -9.91 6.91
N GLN A 116 -21.76 -9.92 8.20
CA GLN A 116 -22.83 -10.79 8.73
C GLN A 116 -24.20 -10.44 8.16
N GLN A 117 -24.50 -9.14 7.99
CA GLN A 117 -25.81 -8.68 7.54
C GLN A 117 -25.94 -8.60 6.02
N ALA A 118 -24.83 -8.56 5.29
CA ALA A 118 -24.79 -8.47 3.83
C ALA A 118 -23.94 -9.61 3.24
N PRO A 119 -24.51 -10.80 3.04
CA PRO A 119 -23.76 -12.00 2.65
C PRO A 119 -23.10 -11.92 1.29
N GLY A 120 -23.60 -11.13 0.36
CA GLY A 120 -23.04 -10.93 -0.98
C GLY A 120 -21.87 -9.93 -1.05
N ILE A 121 -21.51 -9.26 0.06
CA ILE A 121 -20.44 -8.26 0.08
C ILE A 121 -19.10 -8.92 0.32
N LYS A 122 -18.06 -8.44 -0.41
CA LYS A 122 -16.66 -8.66 -0.07
C LYS A 122 -15.95 -7.35 0.21
N LEU A 123 -14.99 -7.41 1.13
CA LEU A 123 -14.15 -6.28 1.54
C LEU A 123 -12.71 -6.54 1.12
N LEU A 124 -12.12 -5.54 0.47
CA LEU A 124 -10.69 -5.47 0.17
C LEU A 124 -10.14 -4.22 0.85
N LEU A 125 -9.31 -4.38 1.86
CA LEU A 125 -8.77 -3.29 2.64
C LEU A 125 -7.30 -3.06 2.35
N THR A 126 -6.85 -1.83 2.53
CA THR A 126 -5.44 -1.51 2.70
C THR A 126 -5.21 -0.95 4.09
N SER A 127 -4.21 -1.47 4.78
CA SER A 127 -3.84 -1.06 6.13
C SER A 127 -2.32 -1.22 6.34
N ARG A 128 -1.78 -0.60 7.39
CA ARG A 128 -0.39 -0.83 7.81
C ARG A 128 -0.25 -2.07 8.68
N GLU A 129 -1.32 -2.43 9.36
CA GLU A 129 -1.39 -3.59 10.23
C GLU A 129 -2.70 -4.37 10.02
N PRO A 130 -2.76 -5.66 10.40
CA PRO A 130 -3.97 -6.45 10.32
C PRO A 130 -5.07 -5.91 11.24
N LEU A 131 -6.32 -6.24 10.92
CA LEU A 131 -7.48 -5.90 11.76
C LEU A 131 -7.63 -6.85 12.97
N HIS A 132 -6.95 -7.99 12.93
CA HIS A 132 -7.04 -9.04 13.96
C HIS A 132 -8.46 -9.56 14.21
N VAL A 133 -9.25 -9.72 13.16
CA VAL A 133 -10.58 -10.32 13.23
C VAL A 133 -10.61 -11.72 12.60
N GLN A 134 -11.46 -12.61 13.12
CA GLN A 134 -11.49 -14.03 12.73
C GLN A 134 -11.72 -14.26 11.23
N TRP A 135 -12.42 -13.37 10.54
CA TRP A 135 -12.78 -13.51 9.12
C TRP A 135 -11.74 -12.89 8.17
N GLU A 136 -10.66 -12.37 8.72
CA GLU A 136 -9.64 -11.69 7.94
C GLU A 136 -8.71 -12.69 7.27
N THR A 137 -8.52 -12.50 5.97
CA THR A 137 -7.38 -13.03 5.22
C THR A 137 -6.37 -11.90 5.02
N THR A 138 -5.12 -12.12 5.38
CA THR A 138 -4.08 -11.10 5.29
C THR A 138 -3.15 -11.38 4.13
N LEU A 139 -2.90 -10.38 3.30
CA LEU A 139 -1.86 -10.37 2.27
C LEU A 139 -0.78 -9.36 2.68
N VAL A 140 0.36 -9.84 3.12
CA VAL A 140 1.50 -8.97 3.46
C VAL A 140 2.19 -8.55 2.16
N LEU A 141 2.37 -7.25 1.99
CA LEU A 141 3.03 -6.65 0.84
C LEU A 141 4.41 -6.16 1.22
N ASP A 142 5.40 -6.87 0.76
CA ASP A 142 6.81 -6.51 0.87
C ASP A 142 7.28 -5.60 -0.28
N GLY A 143 8.55 -5.19 -0.24
CA GLY A 143 9.18 -4.47 -1.34
C GLY A 143 9.19 -5.28 -2.64
N LEU A 144 9.41 -4.60 -3.76
CA LEU A 144 9.57 -5.26 -5.05
C LEU A 144 10.80 -6.17 -5.07
N ALA A 145 10.72 -7.26 -5.83
CA ALA A 145 11.81 -8.22 -5.95
C ALA A 145 13.14 -7.55 -6.35
N LEU A 146 14.17 -7.84 -5.57
CA LEU A 146 15.51 -7.26 -5.66
C LEU A 146 16.49 -8.22 -6.33
N PRO A 147 17.39 -7.73 -7.20
CA PRO A 147 18.47 -8.55 -7.73
C PRO A 147 19.52 -8.83 -6.64
N PRO A 148 20.00 -10.10 -6.49
CA PRO A 148 21.07 -10.42 -5.58
C PRO A 148 22.38 -9.69 -5.95
N PRO A 149 23.32 -9.50 -5.01
CA PRO A 149 24.54 -8.74 -5.25
C PRO A 149 25.41 -9.27 -6.40
N ALA A 150 25.46 -10.58 -6.57
CA ALA A 150 26.31 -11.26 -7.56
C ALA A 150 25.46 -11.82 -8.72
N ILE A 151 24.83 -10.96 -9.50
CA ILE A 151 24.03 -11.35 -10.67
C ILE A 151 24.52 -10.66 -11.94
N SER A 152 24.37 -11.33 -13.08
CA SER A 152 24.70 -10.70 -14.36
C SER A 152 23.76 -9.52 -14.64
N PRO A 153 24.25 -8.48 -15.33
CA PRO A 153 23.43 -7.33 -15.70
C PRO A 153 22.13 -7.70 -16.43
N ALA A 154 22.18 -8.63 -17.38
CA ALA A 154 21.01 -9.07 -18.14
C ALA A 154 19.92 -9.71 -17.24
N ALA A 155 20.33 -10.48 -16.23
CA ALA A 155 19.40 -11.08 -15.29
C ALA A 155 18.86 -10.07 -14.27
N ALA A 156 19.67 -9.09 -13.84
CA ALA A 156 19.20 -8.02 -12.94
C ALA A 156 18.07 -7.19 -13.54
N ALA A 157 18.06 -6.99 -14.86
CA ALA A 157 16.99 -6.26 -15.57
C ALA A 157 15.60 -6.92 -15.48
N GLN A 158 15.52 -8.19 -15.11
CA GLN A 158 14.25 -8.92 -14.97
C GLN A 158 13.54 -8.66 -13.62
N TYR A 159 14.23 -8.10 -12.65
CA TYR A 159 13.67 -7.84 -11.32
C TYR A 159 12.72 -6.65 -11.30
N SER A 160 11.57 -6.81 -10.62
CA SER A 160 10.49 -5.81 -10.62
C SER A 160 10.93 -4.45 -10.09
N ALA A 161 11.83 -4.39 -9.11
CA ALA A 161 12.40 -3.14 -8.61
C ALA A 161 13.18 -2.39 -9.69
N VAL A 162 14.01 -3.11 -10.46
CA VAL A 162 14.81 -2.54 -11.56
C VAL A 162 13.90 -2.08 -12.70
N GLN A 163 12.87 -2.86 -13.02
CA GLN A 163 11.90 -2.52 -14.07
C GLN A 163 11.11 -1.26 -13.73
N LEU A 164 10.63 -1.16 -12.48
CA LEU A 164 9.93 0.04 -12.01
C LEU A 164 10.84 1.26 -12.09
N PHE A 165 12.05 1.17 -11.51
CA PHE A 165 13.02 2.25 -11.55
C PHE A 165 13.30 2.70 -13.00
N ALA A 166 13.61 1.78 -13.89
CA ALA A 166 13.91 2.08 -15.30
C ALA A 166 12.72 2.72 -16.03
N SER A 167 11.50 2.26 -15.75
CA SER A 167 10.29 2.86 -16.32
C SER A 167 10.13 4.31 -15.87
N ARG A 168 10.30 4.59 -14.56
CA ARG A 168 10.20 5.94 -14.00
C ARG A 168 11.36 6.84 -14.40
N ALA A 169 12.57 6.28 -14.49
CA ALA A 169 13.75 6.99 -14.97
C ALA A 169 13.59 7.50 -16.42
N ARG A 170 13.03 6.68 -17.32
CA ARG A 170 12.71 7.12 -18.70
C ARG A 170 11.65 8.22 -18.72
N ALA A 171 10.67 8.18 -17.83
CA ALA A 171 9.66 9.25 -17.72
C ALA A 171 10.29 10.58 -17.24
N ALA A 172 11.27 10.51 -16.32
CA ALA A 172 11.99 11.69 -15.82
C ALA A 172 13.06 12.20 -16.79
N GLN A 173 13.74 11.28 -17.48
CA GLN A 173 14.84 11.52 -18.42
C GLN A 173 14.68 10.58 -19.63
N PRO A 174 14.08 11.03 -20.74
CA PRO A 174 13.80 10.18 -21.90
C PRO A 174 15.01 9.45 -22.50
N ALA A 175 16.21 10.03 -22.35
CA ALA A 175 17.46 9.43 -22.82
C ALA A 175 17.98 8.30 -21.90
N PHE A 176 17.35 8.05 -20.76
CA PHE A 176 17.78 7.01 -19.82
C PHE A 176 17.64 5.61 -20.44
N ALA A 177 18.73 4.85 -20.39
CA ALA A 177 18.77 3.45 -20.81
C ALA A 177 19.43 2.58 -19.75
N LEU A 178 18.92 1.35 -19.59
CA LEU A 178 19.62 0.32 -18.84
C LEU A 178 20.73 -0.27 -19.71
N THR A 179 21.95 0.15 -19.45
CA THR A 179 23.17 -0.38 -20.07
C THR A 179 23.97 -1.20 -19.07
N ALA A 180 25.01 -1.90 -19.52
CA ALA A 180 25.90 -2.61 -18.61
C ALA A 180 26.52 -1.66 -17.54
N GLU A 181 26.73 -0.38 -17.89
CA GLU A 181 27.31 0.62 -16.99
C GLU A 181 26.28 1.15 -15.96
N THR A 182 25.03 1.35 -16.36
CA THR A 182 24.00 1.91 -15.47
C THR A 182 23.34 0.84 -14.60
N LEU A 183 23.34 -0.42 -15.01
CA LEU A 183 22.58 -1.48 -14.35
C LEU A 183 23.12 -1.82 -12.95
N THR A 184 24.45 -1.84 -12.78
CA THR A 184 25.05 -2.09 -11.45
C THR A 184 24.69 -1.00 -10.43
N PRO A 185 24.84 0.31 -10.73
CA PRO A 185 24.33 1.38 -9.87
C PRO A 185 22.82 1.30 -9.61
N VAL A 186 22.01 1.00 -10.63
CA VAL A 186 20.54 0.85 -10.47
C VAL A 186 20.20 -0.30 -9.55
N ALA A 187 20.81 -1.47 -9.71
CA ALA A 187 20.60 -2.61 -8.83
C ALA A 187 21.02 -2.29 -7.37
N HIS A 188 22.07 -1.51 -7.20
CA HIS A 188 22.50 -1.02 -5.88
C HIS A 188 21.47 -0.05 -5.28
N LEU A 189 20.99 0.94 -6.05
CA LEU A 189 19.90 1.83 -5.63
C LEU A 189 18.66 1.06 -5.19
N CYS A 190 18.24 0.06 -5.97
CA CYS A 190 17.08 -0.75 -5.62
C CYS A 190 17.22 -1.44 -4.25
N ARG A 191 18.43 -1.96 -3.96
CA ARG A 191 18.73 -2.58 -2.64
C ARG A 191 18.80 -1.57 -1.51
N LEU A 192 19.39 -0.39 -1.73
CA LEU A 192 19.47 0.67 -0.72
C LEU A 192 18.10 1.13 -0.20
N VAL A 193 17.08 1.07 -1.06
CA VAL A 193 15.71 1.44 -0.71
C VAL A 193 14.80 0.23 -0.50
N ASP A 194 15.40 -0.96 -0.33
CA ASP A 194 14.72 -2.24 -0.07
C ASP A 194 13.52 -2.52 -0.99
N GLY A 195 13.67 -2.17 -2.26
CA GLY A 195 12.62 -2.36 -3.26
C GLY A 195 11.33 -1.56 -3.01
N MET A 196 11.33 -0.59 -2.10
CA MET A 196 10.15 0.23 -1.79
C MET A 196 9.72 1.04 -3.03
N PRO A 197 8.51 0.80 -3.60
CA PRO A 197 8.10 1.43 -4.86
C PRO A 197 8.15 2.95 -4.83
N LEU A 198 7.69 3.59 -3.75
CA LEU A 198 7.71 5.05 -3.63
C LEU A 198 9.16 5.59 -3.62
N ALA A 199 10.06 4.93 -2.89
CA ALA A 199 11.46 5.35 -2.85
C ALA A 199 12.14 5.20 -4.22
N LEU A 200 11.81 4.14 -4.97
CA LEU A 200 12.28 3.95 -6.35
C LEU A 200 11.76 5.04 -7.30
N GLU A 201 10.50 5.44 -7.16
CA GLU A 201 9.91 6.52 -7.96
C GLU A 201 10.58 7.88 -7.64
N LEU A 202 10.81 8.17 -6.35
CA LEU A 202 11.52 9.38 -5.91
C LEU A 202 12.98 9.39 -6.38
N ALA A 203 13.67 8.26 -6.28
CA ALA A 203 15.03 8.09 -6.76
C ALA A 203 15.11 8.31 -8.28
N ALA A 204 14.20 7.72 -9.04
CA ALA A 204 14.15 7.92 -10.49
C ALA A 204 13.89 9.38 -10.87
N ALA A 205 13.06 10.11 -10.13
CA ALA A 205 12.80 11.53 -10.35
C ALA A 205 14.06 12.40 -10.11
N SER A 206 14.94 11.98 -9.20
CA SER A 206 16.18 12.67 -8.83
C SER A 206 17.27 12.55 -9.92
N LEU A 207 17.12 11.66 -10.91
CA LEU A 207 18.07 11.51 -12.02
C LEU A 207 18.19 12.76 -12.91
N ARG A 208 17.32 13.74 -12.75
CA ARG A 208 17.46 15.06 -13.39
C ARG A 208 18.68 15.83 -12.88
N HIS A 209 19.18 15.49 -11.70
CA HIS A 209 20.24 16.21 -10.98
C HIS A 209 21.43 15.33 -10.63
N TYR A 210 21.28 14.02 -10.66
CA TYR A 210 22.28 13.04 -10.26
C TYR A 210 22.43 11.94 -11.29
N THR A 211 23.61 11.37 -11.40
CA THR A 211 23.83 10.05 -12.02
C THR A 211 23.37 8.96 -11.04
N CYS A 212 23.14 7.74 -11.50
CA CYS A 212 22.74 6.62 -10.62
C CYS A 212 23.79 6.34 -9.52
N ALA A 213 25.08 6.50 -9.82
CA ALA A 213 26.16 6.27 -8.85
C ALA A 213 26.21 7.39 -7.79
N GLU A 214 26.11 8.65 -8.20
CA GLU A 214 26.06 9.80 -7.28
C GLU A 214 24.83 9.72 -6.38
N LEU A 215 23.68 9.35 -6.93
CA LEU A 215 22.44 9.20 -6.18
C LEU A 215 22.56 8.08 -5.14
N ALA A 216 23.13 6.93 -5.49
CA ALA A 216 23.38 5.84 -4.56
C ALA A 216 24.28 6.27 -3.39
N ALA A 217 25.37 6.99 -3.69
CA ALA A 217 26.25 7.54 -2.66
C ALA A 217 25.52 8.57 -1.78
N ALA A 218 24.71 9.45 -2.37
CA ALA A 218 23.94 10.46 -1.62
C ALA A 218 22.92 9.81 -0.68
N ILE A 219 22.16 8.82 -1.13
CA ILE A 219 21.16 8.09 -0.32
C ILE A 219 21.82 7.36 0.86
N SER A 220 23.00 6.76 0.65
CA SER A 220 23.73 6.08 1.72
C SER A 220 24.14 7.01 2.87
N HIS A 221 24.25 8.33 2.60
CA HIS A 221 24.56 9.33 3.62
C HIS A 221 23.32 10.03 4.17
N ASN A 222 22.32 10.28 3.34
CA ASN A 222 21.11 10.99 3.73
C ASN A 222 19.92 10.62 2.85
N VAL A 223 18.91 10.01 3.47
CA VAL A 223 17.65 9.61 2.83
C VAL A 223 16.82 10.84 2.37
N ASP A 224 17.06 12.02 2.91
CA ASP A 224 16.35 13.26 2.54
C ASP A 224 16.53 13.67 1.08
N VAL A 225 17.54 13.14 0.41
CA VAL A 225 17.72 13.28 -1.04
C VAL A 225 16.52 12.73 -1.82
N LEU A 226 15.79 11.76 -1.23
CA LEU A 226 14.58 11.17 -1.82
C LEU A 226 13.36 12.06 -1.56
N ALA A 227 13.32 13.19 -2.27
CA ALA A 227 12.18 14.10 -2.27
C ALA A 227 11.84 14.53 -3.71
N ALA A 228 10.56 14.71 -3.97
CA ALA A 228 10.07 15.22 -5.25
C ALA A 228 9.05 16.35 -5.05
N ASN A 229 9.20 17.42 -5.82
CA ASN A 229 8.32 18.59 -5.77
C ASN A 229 7.12 18.44 -6.74
N TYR A 230 6.47 17.29 -6.72
CA TYR A 230 5.26 17.08 -7.50
C TYR A 230 4.02 17.68 -6.80
N ARG A 231 3.24 18.49 -7.53
CA ARG A 231 2.05 19.16 -6.98
C ARG A 231 0.84 18.24 -6.88
N ASP A 232 0.79 17.21 -7.69
CA ASP A 232 -0.28 16.21 -7.83
C ASP A 232 -0.12 15.02 -6.88
N ILE A 233 0.99 14.95 -6.12
CA ILE A 233 1.24 13.91 -5.12
C ILE A 233 0.90 14.43 -3.72
N PRO A 234 0.16 13.64 -2.91
CA PRO A 234 -0.11 13.99 -1.51
C PRO A 234 1.16 14.35 -0.74
N PRO A 235 1.15 15.36 0.14
CA PRO A 235 2.33 15.80 0.89
C PRO A 235 3.08 14.64 1.56
N ARG A 236 2.36 13.68 2.15
CA ARG A 236 2.91 12.47 2.80
C ARG A 236 3.70 11.54 1.86
N HIS A 237 3.59 11.68 0.54
CA HIS A 237 4.32 10.86 -0.45
C HIS A 237 5.37 11.68 -1.23
N ARG A 238 5.59 12.94 -0.87
CA ARG A 238 6.55 13.81 -1.57
C ARG A 238 8.00 13.55 -1.18
N SER A 239 8.24 12.93 -0.04
CA SER A 239 9.57 12.50 0.38
C SER A 239 9.49 11.23 1.22
N LEU A 240 10.59 10.49 1.28
CA LEU A 240 10.65 9.31 2.14
C LEU A 240 10.57 9.72 3.62
N ARG A 241 11.18 10.85 4.00
CA ARG A 241 11.02 11.43 5.34
C ARG A 241 9.56 11.65 5.72
N ALA A 242 8.74 12.23 4.84
CA ALA A 242 7.31 12.44 5.10
C ALA A 242 6.54 11.14 5.34
N VAL A 243 6.93 10.04 4.67
CA VAL A 243 6.36 8.71 4.92
C VAL A 243 6.71 8.22 6.33
N PHE A 244 7.97 8.38 6.75
CA PHE A 244 8.43 8.02 8.09
C PHE A 244 7.81 8.90 9.18
N GLU A 245 7.77 10.21 9.00
CA GLU A 245 7.15 11.14 9.95
C GLU A 245 5.66 10.83 10.17
N HIS A 246 4.95 10.49 9.09
CA HIS A 246 3.56 10.06 9.21
C HIS A 246 3.43 8.72 9.97
N ALA A 247 4.31 7.74 9.72
CA ALA A 247 4.34 6.49 10.48
C ALA A 247 4.69 6.72 11.95
N TRP A 248 5.71 7.54 12.21
CA TRP A 248 6.14 7.92 13.55
C TRP A 248 5.03 8.58 14.37
N GLY A 249 4.22 9.44 13.73
CA GLY A 249 3.09 10.12 14.38
C GLY A 249 1.93 9.20 14.78
N LEU A 250 1.89 7.96 14.27
CA LEU A 250 0.89 6.96 14.66
C LEU A 250 1.33 6.13 15.88
N LEU A 251 2.62 6.12 16.19
CA LEU A 251 3.18 5.40 17.33
C LEU A 251 2.92 6.15 18.63
N ASN A 252 2.59 5.43 19.69
CA ASN A 252 2.57 6.00 21.03
C ASN A 252 3.99 6.26 21.57
N PRO A 253 4.17 7.03 22.65
CA PRO A 253 5.51 7.38 23.16
C PRO A 253 6.40 6.19 23.52
N ALA A 254 5.83 5.09 24.02
CA ALA A 254 6.59 3.89 24.35
C ALA A 254 7.07 3.15 23.09
N GLU A 255 6.21 3.06 22.08
CA GLU A 255 6.55 2.50 20.76
C GLU A 255 7.61 3.34 20.05
N GLN A 256 7.55 4.68 20.16
CA GLN A 256 8.56 5.58 19.58
C GLN A 256 9.94 5.34 20.21
N VAL A 257 10.01 5.16 21.52
CA VAL A 257 11.26 4.86 22.23
C VAL A 257 11.81 3.49 21.78
N LEU A 258 10.95 2.48 21.71
CA LEU A 258 11.33 1.15 21.26
C LEU A 258 11.83 1.19 19.81
N PHE A 259 11.09 1.85 18.92
CA PHE A 259 11.46 1.97 17.51
C PHE A 259 12.80 2.70 17.33
N ALA A 260 13.06 3.74 18.12
CA ALA A 260 14.35 4.44 18.13
C ALA A 260 15.49 3.52 18.61
N ALA A 261 15.26 2.70 19.65
CA ALA A 261 16.24 1.73 20.13
C ALA A 261 16.55 0.66 19.08
N LEU A 262 15.54 0.15 18.38
CA LEU A 262 15.69 -0.84 17.31
C LEU A 262 16.43 -0.31 16.07
N SER A 263 16.62 0.99 15.92
CA SER A 263 17.35 1.59 14.80
C SER A 263 18.86 1.24 14.78
N VAL A 264 19.39 0.62 15.85
CA VAL A 264 20.76 0.09 15.89
C VAL A 264 20.95 -1.10 14.93
N PHE A 265 19.89 -1.83 14.61
CA PHE A 265 19.96 -2.95 13.69
C PHE A 265 19.99 -2.49 12.23
N THR A 266 20.90 -3.07 11.46
CA THR A 266 20.98 -2.89 10.00
C THR A 266 20.48 -4.17 9.32
N GLY A 267 19.32 -4.10 8.67
CA GLY A 267 18.65 -5.25 8.04
C GLY A 267 17.60 -5.91 8.94
N SER A 268 17.22 -7.14 8.63
CA SER A 268 16.24 -7.89 9.41
C SER A 268 16.86 -8.43 10.71
N PHE A 269 16.07 -8.44 11.77
CA PHE A 269 16.42 -9.01 13.09
C PHE A 269 15.22 -9.81 13.62
N ASP A 270 15.49 -10.74 14.52
CA ASP A 270 14.46 -11.53 15.20
C ASP A 270 14.13 -10.95 16.58
N LEU A 271 13.06 -11.48 17.20
CA LEU A 271 12.62 -11.03 18.52
C LEU A 271 13.69 -11.25 19.58
N ALA A 272 14.43 -12.36 19.51
CA ALA A 272 15.50 -12.68 20.48
C ALA A 272 16.66 -11.68 20.41
N ALA A 273 16.92 -11.08 19.25
CA ALA A 273 17.90 -9.99 19.11
C ALA A 273 17.37 -8.67 19.68
N ALA A 274 16.08 -8.40 19.52
CA ALA A 274 15.46 -7.17 20.02
C ALA A 274 15.28 -7.13 21.55
N GLU A 275 15.27 -8.29 22.23
CA GLU A 275 15.13 -8.41 23.69
C GLU A 275 16.47 -8.25 24.43
N LYS A 276 17.60 -8.17 23.74
CA LYS A 276 18.93 -7.95 24.30
C LYS A 276 19.32 -6.48 24.33
#